data_526d3727d51838b8a2d55a8ad0c011c9
#
_entry.id   526d3727d51838b8a2d55a8ad0c011c9
#
_cell.length_a   1.000
_cell.length_b   1.000
_cell.length_c   1.000
_cell.angle_alpha   90.00
_cell.angle_beta   90.00
_cell.angle_gamma   90.00
#
_symmetry.space_group_name_H-M   'P 1'
#
loop_
_entity.id
_entity.type
_entity.pdbx_description
1 polymer ?
#
loop_
_entity_poly.entity_id
_entity_poly.type
_entity_poly.pdbx_seq_one_letter_code
_entity_poly.pdbx_strand_id
1 'polypeptide(L)'
;MKKHIVLIKSKRPDKFNYCKFGNYKDRQGRNVNLVDINDQMTDGYEMGQAVVSLDVNQKQDKRIYEFLKEHPLISKFTIEDLRANEEKNAEGALKSAEAITKATELTDNAMRDLALLMGMESDLDDTMLKAKIIQFSNQSPEKFLSLVNDMDQEYRIFLKKAVSKKVLTNVNGVWKHGSLNIGLSDDQAIVWLKENADLYAMLRHQVRTGTPTKVEKKEPVVEELVTETQSEPQTMSSSTINKLEQEPVKKGWFTKNK
;
A
#
# COMPACT_ATOMS: atom_id res chain seq x y z
N MET A 1 -11.05 -19.78 -33.11
CA MET A 1 -10.95 -19.26 -31.71
C MET A 1 -9.54 -19.46 -31.20
N LYS A 2 -8.95 -18.46 -30.48
CA LYS A 2 -7.67 -18.64 -29.84
C LYS A 2 -7.82 -19.62 -28.67
N LYS A 3 -6.89 -20.57 -28.53
CA LYS A 3 -6.87 -21.53 -27.42
C LYS A 3 -6.61 -20.78 -26.09
N HIS A 4 -7.28 -21.21 -25.03
CA HIS A 4 -7.03 -20.73 -23.67
C HIS A 4 -6.36 -21.86 -22.87
N ILE A 5 -5.03 -21.86 -22.85
CA ILE A 5 -4.23 -22.94 -22.28
C ILE A 5 -3.89 -22.64 -20.82
N VAL A 6 -4.20 -23.59 -19.96
CA VAL A 6 -3.78 -23.63 -18.58
C VAL A 6 -2.84 -24.81 -18.36
N LEU A 7 -1.68 -24.56 -17.78
CA LEU A 7 -0.72 -25.61 -17.44
C LEU A 7 -0.82 -25.93 -15.96
N ILE A 8 -0.91 -27.21 -15.65
CA ILE A 8 -0.82 -27.73 -14.28
C ILE A 8 0.49 -28.45 -14.15
N LYS A 9 1.41 -27.90 -13.34
CA LYS A 9 2.79 -28.39 -13.17
C LYS A 9 3.00 -28.90 -11.77
N SER A 10 3.56 -30.08 -11.62
CA SER A 10 4.00 -30.60 -10.34
C SER A 10 5.17 -29.75 -9.77
N LYS A 11 5.06 -29.33 -8.50
CA LYS A 11 6.16 -28.67 -7.77
C LYS A 11 7.29 -29.65 -7.45
N ARG A 12 7.03 -30.97 -7.52
CA ARG A 12 8.01 -32.04 -7.29
C ARG A 12 7.82 -33.13 -8.35
N PRO A 13 8.31 -32.92 -9.55
CA PRO A 13 8.13 -33.85 -10.68
C PRO A 13 8.73 -35.23 -10.43
N ASP A 14 9.73 -35.34 -9.57
CA ASP A 14 10.33 -36.60 -9.10
C ASP A 14 9.36 -37.47 -8.30
N LYS A 15 8.37 -36.85 -7.60
CA LYS A 15 7.39 -37.53 -6.75
C LYS A 15 5.98 -37.56 -7.33
N PHE A 16 5.61 -36.58 -8.15
CA PHE A 16 4.25 -36.36 -8.66
C PHE A 16 4.23 -36.29 -10.18
N ASN A 17 5.03 -37.12 -10.85
CA ASN A 17 4.96 -37.32 -12.30
C ASN A 17 3.69 -38.07 -12.72
N TYR A 18 3.09 -38.83 -11.80
CA TYR A 18 1.79 -39.47 -11.93
C TYR A 18 0.97 -39.22 -10.66
N CYS A 19 -0.23 -38.68 -10.80
CA CYS A 19 -1.07 -38.37 -9.65
C CYS A 19 -2.54 -38.56 -10.00
N LYS A 20 -3.28 -39.30 -9.15
CA LYS A 20 -4.74 -39.41 -9.24
C LYS A 20 -5.40 -38.40 -8.30
N PHE A 21 -6.20 -37.50 -8.86
CA PHE A 21 -7.09 -36.60 -8.15
C PHE A 21 -8.45 -37.27 -8.05
N GLY A 22 -8.71 -37.95 -6.95
CA GLY A 22 -10.01 -38.59 -6.69
C GLY A 22 -11.10 -37.58 -6.38
N ASN A 23 -12.36 -38.02 -6.44
CA ASN A 23 -13.48 -37.21 -5.96
C ASN A 23 -13.29 -36.83 -4.49
N TYR A 24 -13.72 -35.62 -4.09
CA TYR A 24 -13.44 -35.07 -2.76
C TYR A 24 -14.66 -34.38 -2.14
N LYS A 25 -14.54 -33.95 -0.89
CA LYS A 25 -15.51 -33.09 -0.23
C LYS A 25 -14.98 -31.67 -0.15
N ASP A 26 -15.81 -30.72 -0.48
CA ASP A 26 -15.49 -29.30 -0.33
C ASP A 26 -15.46 -28.88 1.15
N ARG A 27 -15.18 -27.60 1.39
CA ARG A 27 -15.12 -27.03 2.73
C ARG A 27 -16.47 -27.05 3.46
N GLN A 28 -17.58 -27.17 2.74
CA GLN A 28 -18.93 -27.30 3.26
C GLN A 28 -19.38 -28.77 3.44
N GLY A 29 -18.49 -29.73 3.15
CA GLY A 29 -18.77 -31.16 3.26
C GLY A 29 -19.56 -31.75 2.08
N ARG A 30 -19.78 -31.00 0.98
CA ARG A 30 -20.48 -31.46 -0.22
C ARG A 30 -19.53 -32.29 -1.08
N ASN A 31 -20.05 -33.35 -1.67
CA ASN A 31 -19.28 -34.17 -2.60
C ASN A 31 -19.02 -33.40 -3.89
N VAL A 32 -17.77 -33.31 -4.28
CA VAL A 32 -17.32 -32.75 -5.56
C VAL A 32 -16.81 -33.90 -6.42
N ASN A 33 -17.52 -34.18 -7.50
CA ASN A 33 -17.22 -35.28 -8.43
C ASN A 33 -16.86 -34.70 -9.78
N LEU A 34 -15.81 -35.24 -10.40
CA LEU A 34 -15.53 -34.94 -11.80
C LEU A 34 -16.55 -35.65 -12.68
N VAL A 35 -17.12 -34.94 -13.65
CA VAL A 35 -18.03 -35.49 -14.65
C VAL A 35 -17.40 -35.40 -16.07
N ASP A 36 -17.63 -36.39 -16.87
CA ASP A 36 -17.18 -36.43 -18.26
C ASP A 36 -18.06 -35.53 -19.19
N ILE A 37 -17.78 -35.58 -20.50
CA ILE A 37 -18.54 -34.79 -21.49
C ILE A 37 -20.01 -35.20 -21.59
N ASN A 38 -20.36 -36.40 -21.15
CA ASN A 38 -21.72 -36.97 -21.17
C ASN A 38 -22.43 -36.78 -19.82
N ASP A 39 -21.88 -35.96 -18.94
CA ASP A 39 -22.36 -35.69 -17.59
C ASP A 39 -22.37 -36.93 -16.66
N GLN A 40 -21.55 -37.96 -17.01
CA GLN A 40 -21.37 -39.15 -16.16
C GLN A 40 -20.26 -38.90 -15.13
N MET A 41 -20.49 -39.39 -13.90
CA MET A 41 -19.49 -39.31 -12.85
C MET A 41 -18.29 -40.19 -13.17
N THR A 42 -17.10 -39.65 -12.96
CA THR A 42 -15.82 -40.38 -13.09
C THR A 42 -15.19 -40.59 -11.73
N ASP A 43 -14.20 -41.49 -11.65
CA ASP A 43 -13.38 -41.69 -10.44
C ASP A 43 -12.40 -40.55 -10.11
N GLY A 44 -12.54 -39.40 -10.81
CA GLY A 44 -11.64 -38.27 -10.71
C GLY A 44 -10.75 -38.14 -11.95
N TYR A 45 -9.64 -37.41 -11.81
CA TYR A 45 -8.71 -37.12 -12.90
C TYR A 45 -7.33 -37.76 -12.64
N GLU A 46 -6.81 -38.44 -13.64
CA GLU A 46 -5.47 -39.00 -13.61
C GLU A 46 -4.50 -38.14 -14.42
N MET A 47 -3.49 -37.63 -13.74
CA MET A 47 -2.42 -36.88 -14.36
C MET A 47 -1.27 -37.83 -14.66
N GLY A 48 -1.08 -38.17 -15.92
CA GLY A 48 -0.06 -39.14 -16.36
C GLY A 48 1.33 -38.55 -16.58
N GLN A 49 1.50 -37.23 -16.40
CA GLN A 49 2.75 -36.50 -16.59
C GLN A 49 2.92 -35.40 -15.54
N ALA A 50 4.17 -34.99 -15.31
CA ALA A 50 4.47 -33.91 -14.36
C ALA A 50 3.88 -32.53 -14.77
N VAL A 51 3.54 -32.37 -16.04
CA VAL A 51 2.91 -31.19 -16.62
C VAL A 51 1.74 -31.62 -17.49
N VAL A 52 0.57 -31.05 -17.26
CA VAL A 52 -0.62 -31.26 -18.09
C VAL A 52 -1.06 -29.91 -18.64
N SER A 53 -1.43 -29.91 -19.92
CA SER A 53 -1.98 -28.76 -20.64
C SER A 53 -3.48 -28.97 -20.87
N LEU A 54 -4.30 -28.04 -20.42
CA LEU A 54 -5.75 -28.03 -20.57
C LEU A 54 -6.17 -26.82 -21.40
N ASP A 55 -7.01 -27.03 -22.41
CA ASP A 55 -7.65 -25.94 -23.17
C ASP A 55 -9.03 -25.64 -22.59
N VAL A 56 -9.09 -24.61 -21.75
CA VAL A 56 -10.32 -24.22 -21.02
C VAL A 56 -11.48 -23.83 -21.95
N ASN A 57 -11.23 -23.61 -23.24
CA ASN A 57 -12.30 -23.44 -24.22
C ASN A 57 -13.02 -24.75 -24.56
N GLN A 58 -12.40 -25.88 -24.26
CA GLN A 58 -13.04 -27.20 -24.44
C GLN A 58 -13.82 -27.58 -23.17
N LYS A 59 -15.04 -28.07 -23.35
CA LYS A 59 -15.97 -28.38 -22.24
C LYS A 59 -15.35 -29.33 -21.22
N GLN A 60 -14.65 -30.38 -21.68
CA GLN A 60 -14.03 -31.38 -20.80
C GLN A 60 -12.84 -30.79 -20.04
N ASP A 61 -11.92 -30.12 -20.72
CA ASP A 61 -10.74 -29.53 -20.10
C ASP A 61 -11.12 -28.45 -19.08
N LYS A 62 -12.18 -27.67 -19.37
CA LYS A 62 -12.74 -26.70 -18.43
C LYS A 62 -13.24 -27.37 -17.14
N ARG A 63 -13.97 -28.48 -17.25
CA ARG A 63 -14.46 -29.26 -16.12
C ARG A 63 -13.30 -29.82 -15.27
N ILE A 64 -12.29 -30.38 -15.96
CA ILE A 64 -11.07 -30.87 -15.30
C ILE A 64 -10.36 -29.72 -14.58
N TYR A 65 -10.22 -28.57 -15.22
CA TYR A 65 -9.59 -27.39 -14.62
C TYR A 65 -10.34 -26.91 -13.38
N GLU A 66 -11.68 -26.75 -13.45
CA GLU A 66 -12.52 -26.33 -12.33
C GLU A 66 -12.45 -27.31 -11.16
N PHE A 67 -12.48 -28.62 -11.46
CA PHE A 67 -12.33 -29.68 -10.46
C PHE A 67 -10.96 -29.64 -9.79
N LEU A 68 -9.88 -29.47 -10.55
CA LEU A 68 -8.51 -29.45 -10.02
C LEU A 68 -8.22 -28.18 -9.24
N LYS A 69 -8.77 -27.03 -9.63
CA LYS A 69 -8.52 -25.73 -9.00
C LYS A 69 -8.86 -25.71 -7.51
N GLU A 70 -9.93 -26.42 -7.12
CA GLU A 70 -10.40 -26.46 -5.73
C GLU A 70 -9.99 -27.75 -5.01
N HIS A 71 -9.32 -28.66 -5.69
CA HIS A 71 -8.95 -29.95 -5.13
C HIS A 71 -7.90 -29.81 -4.03
N PRO A 72 -8.01 -30.54 -2.87
CA PRO A 72 -7.08 -30.43 -1.74
C PRO A 72 -5.60 -30.66 -2.10
N LEU A 73 -5.35 -31.57 -3.07
CA LEU A 73 -3.98 -31.86 -3.52
C LEU A 73 -3.36 -30.78 -4.40
N ILE A 74 -4.14 -29.77 -4.85
CA ILE A 74 -3.65 -28.75 -5.77
C ILE A 74 -2.52 -27.91 -5.21
N SER A 75 -2.39 -27.82 -3.89
CA SER A 75 -1.28 -27.15 -3.21
C SER A 75 0.12 -27.70 -3.57
N LYS A 76 0.17 -28.95 -4.06
CA LYS A 76 1.41 -29.61 -4.53
C LYS A 76 1.74 -29.30 -6.00
N PHE A 77 0.87 -28.56 -6.68
CA PHE A 77 0.98 -28.18 -8.08
C PHE A 77 0.98 -26.65 -8.24
N THR A 78 1.46 -26.19 -9.37
CA THR A 78 1.35 -24.80 -9.81
C THR A 78 0.39 -24.77 -10.99
N ILE A 79 -0.57 -23.86 -10.94
CA ILE A 79 -1.48 -23.58 -12.05
C ILE A 79 -0.96 -22.33 -12.76
N GLU A 80 -0.66 -22.44 -14.04
CA GLU A 80 -0.23 -21.34 -14.89
C GLU A 80 -1.24 -21.13 -16.00
N ASP A 81 -1.99 -20.06 -15.95
CA ASP A 81 -2.86 -19.60 -17.03
C ASP A 81 -1.99 -18.78 -18.01
N LEU A 82 -1.69 -19.36 -19.17
CA LEU A 82 -0.81 -18.73 -20.15
C LEU A 82 -1.42 -17.43 -20.70
N ARG A 83 -2.74 -17.41 -20.90
CA ARG A 83 -3.42 -16.22 -21.40
C ARG A 83 -3.41 -15.09 -20.36
N ALA A 84 -3.72 -15.39 -19.11
CA ALA A 84 -3.68 -14.41 -18.04
C ALA A 84 -2.24 -13.87 -17.83
N ASN A 85 -1.23 -14.72 -17.99
CA ASN A 85 0.18 -14.31 -17.93
C ASN A 85 0.54 -13.41 -19.12
N GLU A 86 0.10 -13.74 -20.35
CA GLU A 86 0.32 -12.88 -21.52
C GLU A 86 -0.37 -11.53 -21.36
N GLU A 87 -1.61 -11.49 -20.89
CA GLU A 87 -2.38 -10.27 -20.62
C GLU A 87 -1.65 -9.41 -19.55
N LYS A 88 -1.21 -10.02 -18.48
CA LYS A 88 -0.43 -9.34 -17.42
C LYS A 88 0.92 -8.80 -17.93
N ASN A 89 1.62 -9.58 -18.75
CA ASN A 89 2.89 -9.14 -19.34
C ASN A 89 2.68 -7.97 -20.32
N ALA A 90 1.61 -8.04 -21.13
CA ALA A 90 1.23 -6.95 -22.03
C ALA A 90 0.85 -5.69 -21.26
N GLU A 91 0.05 -5.80 -20.19
CA GLU A 91 -0.27 -4.69 -19.31
C GLU A 91 0.98 -4.08 -18.67
N GLY A 92 1.90 -4.92 -18.18
CA GLY A 92 3.18 -4.49 -17.63
C GLY A 92 4.03 -3.73 -18.67
N ALA A 93 4.08 -4.22 -19.91
CA ALA A 93 4.80 -3.56 -20.99
C ALA A 93 4.16 -2.20 -21.36
N LEU A 94 2.82 -2.11 -21.38
CA LEU A 94 2.12 -0.84 -21.60
C LEU A 94 2.38 0.18 -20.50
N LYS A 95 2.34 -0.24 -19.22
CA LYS A 95 2.69 0.62 -18.09
C LYS A 95 4.13 1.10 -18.16
N SER A 96 5.07 0.23 -18.56
CA SER A 96 6.47 0.63 -18.74
C SER A 96 6.64 1.64 -19.86
N ALA A 97 5.97 1.45 -20.99
CA ALA A 97 6.00 2.40 -22.10
C ALA A 97 5.40 3.76 -21.68
N GLU A 98 4.25 3.78 -20.99
CA GLU A 98 3.65 4.99 -20.46
C GLU A 98 4.59 5.72 -19.49
N ALA A 99 5.21 4.99 -18.56
CA ALA A 99 6.14 5.55 -17.59
C ALA A 99 7.36 6.21 -18.26
N ILE A 100 7.95 5.55 -19.27
CA ILE A 100 9.10 6.09 -20.03
C ILE A 100 8.67 7.33 -20.80
N THR A 101 7.52 7.32 -21.49
CA THR A 101 7.00 8.47 -22.23
C THR A 101 6.83 9.66 -21.29
N LYS A 102 6.12 9.49 -20.17
CA LYS A 102 5.97 10.56 -19.17
C LYS A 102 7.31 11.05 -18.63
N ALA A 103 8.27 10.15 -18.38
CA ALA A 103 9.60 10.53 -17.90
C ALA A 103 10.37 11.39 -18.91
N THR A 104 10.22 11.13 -20.20
CA THR A 104 10.89 11.91 -21.27
C THR A 104 10.25 13.26 -21.52
N GLU A 105 8.96 13.41 -21.23
CA GLU A 105 8.18 14.64 -21.41
C GLU A 105 8.28 15.62 -20.23
N LEU A 106 8.87 15.19 -19.10
CA LEU A 106 9.04 16.05 -17.93
C LEU A 106 9.91 17.26 -18.25
N THR A 107 9.48 18.43 -17.79
CA THR A 107 10.32 19.64 -17.81
C THR A 107 11.44 19.53 -16.76
N ASP A 108 12.52 20.31 -16.92
CA ASP A 108 13.67 20.30 -16.01
C ASP A 108 13.25 20.58 -14.55
N ASN A 109 12.32 21.50 -14.35
CA ASN A 109 11.79 21.79 -13.01
C ASN A 109 10.99 20.61 -12.44
N ALA A 110 10.15 19.96 -13.24
CA ALA A 110 9.38 18.79 -12.82
C ALA A 110 10.31 17.61 -12.53
N MET A 111 11.39 17.43 -13.29
CA MET A 111 12.41 16.42 -13.01
C MET A 111 13.10 16.65 -11.66
N ARG A 112 13.50 17.90 -11.35
CA ARG A 112 14.10 18.25 -10.06
C ARG A 112 13.12 18.03 -8.89
N ASP A 113 11.87 18.39 -9.08
CA ASP A 113 10.82 18.20 -8.11
C ASP A 113 10.53 16.72 -7.85
N LEU A 114 10.48 15.91 -8.91
CA LEU A 114 10.32 14.46 -8.80
C LEU A 114 11.53 13.81 -8.12
N ALA A 115 12.75 14.24 -8.48
CA ALA A 115 13.97 13.75 -7.83
C ALA A 115 13.98 14.02 -6.32
N LEU A 116 13.50 15.20 -5.91
CA LEU A 116 13.34 15.53 -4.49
C LEU A 116 12.36 14.59 -3.79
N LEU A 117 11.23 14.25 -4.42
CA LEU A 117 10.27 13.27 -3.89
C LEU A 117 10.88 11.87 -3.76
N MET A 118 11.71 11.48 -4.73
CA MET A 118 12.40 10.19 -4.76
C MET A 118 13.60 10.15 -3.79
N GLY A 119 13.96 11.27 -3.15
CA GLY A 119 15.13 11.37 -2.27
C GLY A 119 16.46 11.27 -3.02
N MET A 120 16.50 11.67 -4.29
CA MET A 120 17.74 11.76 -5.06
C MET A 120 18.53 13.01 -4.67
N GLU A 121 19.85 12.98 -4.88
CA GLU A 121 20.73 14.13 -4.65
C GLU A 121 20.34 15.30 -5.55
N SER A 122 20.21 16.49 -4.96
CA SER A 122 19.79 17.71 -5.65
C SER A 122 20.86 18.31 -6.56
N ASP A 123 22.13 17.88 -6.42
CA ASP A 123 23.29 18.48 -7.07
C ASP A 123 23.67 17.77 -8.40
N LEU A 124 22.79 16.88 -8.87
CA LEU A 124 23.01 16.20 -10.14
C LEU A 124 22.82 17.14 -11.31
N ASP A 125 23.69 17.00 -12.31
CA ASP A 125 23.50 17.62 -13.63
C ASP A 125 22.18 17.15 -14.27
N ASP A 126 21.52 18.04 -15.03
CA ASP A 126 20.20 17.78 -15.62
C ASP A 126 20.20 16.53 -16.50
N THR A 127 21.31 16.28 -17.23
CA THR A 127 21.45 15.08 -18.07
C THR A 127 21.49 13.80 -17.23
N MET A 128 22.25 13.82 -16.13
CA MET A 128 22.34 12.69 -15.21
C MET A 128 21.02 12.47 -14.47
N LEU A 129 20.36 13.55 -14.08
CA LEU A 129 19.04 13.49 -13.43
C LEU A 129 18.01 12.87 -14.36
N LYS A 130 17.95 13.31 -15.61
CA LYS A 130 17.07 12.76 -16.64
C LYS A 130 17.33 11.28 -16.86
N ALA A 131 18.59 10.88 -16.97
CA ALA A 131 18.95 9.47 -17.13
C ALA A 131 18.49 8.61 -15.94
N LYS A 132 18.69 9.08 -14.69
CA LYS A 132 18.23 8.38 -13.49
C LYS A 132 16.71 8.26 -13.41
N ILE A 133 15.97 9.31 -13.77
CA ILE A 133 14.51 9.29 -13.80
C ILE A 133 13.99 8.29 -14.84
N ILE A 134 14.56 8.28 -16.06
CA ILE A 134 14.21 7.30 -17.09
C ILE A 134 14.56 5.88 -16.63
N GLN A 135 15.71 5.68 -16.01
CA GLN A 135 16.08 4.39 -15.46
C GLN A 135 15.07 3.91 -14.40
N PHE A 136 14.68 4.81 -13.49
CA PHE A 136 13.68 4.48 -12.45
C PHE A 136 12.31 4.18 -13.05
N SER A 137 11.85 4.95 -14.05
CA SER A 137 10.57 4.72 -14.74
C SER A 137 10.53 3.35 -15.43
N ASN A 138 11.67 2.87 -15.94
CA ASN A 138 11.78 1.55 -16.54
C ASN A 138 11.84 0.42 -15.49
N GLN A 139 12.57 0.63 -14.38
CA GLN A 139 12.72 -0.38 -13.32
C GLN A 139 11.48 -0.54 -12.44
N SER A 140 10.76 0.53 -12.22
CA SER A 140 9.59 0.58 -11.33
C SER A 140 8.48 1.45 -11.89
N PRO A 141 7.86 1.05 -13.03
CA PRO A 141 6.90 1.88 -13.75
C PRO A 141 5.68 2.25 -12.91
N GLU A 142 5.16 1.32 -12.12
CA GLU A 142 3.99 1.57 -11.25
C GLU A 142 4.29 2.61 -10.17
N LYS A 143 5.46 2.53 -9.53
CA LYS A 143 5.87 3.53 -8.53
C LYS A 143 6.11 4.90 -9.17
N PHE A 144 6.74 4.93 -10.34
CA PHE A 144 6.94 6.17 -11.07
C PHE A 144 5.60 6.81 -11.44
N LEU A 145 4.68 6.06 -12.04
CA LEU A 145 3.35 6.54 -12.41
C LEU A 145 2.54 6.99 -11.21
N SER A 146 2.65 6.31 -10.07
CA SER A 146 1.97 6.74 -8.83
C SER A 146 2.48 8.08 -8.32
N LEU A 147 3.78 8.36 -8.46
CA LEU A 147 4.36 9.65 -8.06
C LEU A 147 3.96 10.79 -9.01
N VAL A 148 3.96 10.51 -10.33
CA VAL A 148 3.65 11.54 -11.35
C VAL A 148 2.15 11.86 -11.41
N ASN A 149 1.30 10.86 -11.16
CA ASN A 149 -0.15 11.01 -11.19
C ASN A 149 -0.76 11.34 -9.81
N ASP A 150 0.07 11.54 -8.78
CA ASP A 150 -0.42 11.89 -7.43
C ASP A 150 -1.07 13.28 -7.45
N MET A 151 -2.36 13.35 -7.13
CA MET A 151 -3.11 14.61 -7.04
C MET A 151 -2.52 15.57 -6.00
N ASP A 152 -1.80 15.02 -5.02
CA ASP A 152 -1.20 15.77 -3.92
C ASP A 152 0.31 16.02 -4.12
N GLN A 153 0.82 15.72 -5.31
CA GLN A 153 2.24 15.86 -5.65
C GLN A 153 2.79 17.26 -5.31
N GLU A 154 2.05 18.32 -5.63
CA GLU A 154 2.47 19.70 -5.35
C GLU A 154 2.67 19.95 -3.85
N TYR A 155 1.77 19.45 -3.01
CA TYR A 155 1.88 19.57 -1.55
C TYR A 155 3.03 18.72 -1.00
N ARG A 156 3.25 17.51 -1.51
CA ARG A 156 4.39 16.67 -1.11
C ARG A 156 5.73 17.32 -1.48
N ILE A 157 5.84 17.89 -2.67
CA ILE A 157 7.02 18.66 -3.11
C ILE A 157 7.22 19.86 -2.19
N PHE A 158 6.14 20.60 -1.91
CA PHE A 158 6.19 21.74 -1.00
C PHE A 158 6.71 21.33 0.38
N LEU A 159 6.18 20.28 0.98
CA LEU A 159 6.62 19.78 2.30
C LEU A 159 8.13 19.47 2.29
N LYS A 160 8.62 18.78 1.27
CA LYS A 160 10.06 18.49 1.14
C LYS A 160 10.91 19.76 0.99
N LYS A 161 10.48 20.70 0.13
CA LYS A 161 11.14 22.00 -0.04
C LYS A 161 11.14 22.84 1.24
N ALA A 162 10.02 22.81 1.97
CA ALA A 162 9.88 23.56 3.22
C ALA A 162 10.81 23.04 4.33
N VAL A 163 11.05 21.73 4.39
CA VAL A 163 12.04 21.15 5.31
C VAL A 163 13.46 21.53 4.90
N SER A 164 13.80 21.44 3.61
CA SER A 164 15.14 21.79 3.13
C SER A 164 15.47 23.27 3.39
N LYS A 165 14.45 24.14 3.34
CA LYS A 165 14.57 25.59 3.65
C LYS A 165 14.37 25.92 5.14
N LYS A 166 14.19 24.93 6.00
CA LYS A 166 13.94 25.09 7.45
C LYS A 166 12.70 25.94 7.78
N VAL A 167 11.75 26.04 6.86
CA VAL A 167 10.45 26.70 7.09
C VAL A 167 9.54 25.78 7.90
N LEU A 168 9.57 24.48 7.59
CA LEU A 168 8.89 23.44 8.36
C LEU A 168 9.91 22.49 8.97
N THR A 169 9.53 21.85 10.05
CA THR A 169 10.29 20.76 10.66
C THR A 169 9.46 19.49 10.65
N ASN A 170 10.11 18.38 10.32
CA ASN A 170 9.51 17.04 10.44
C ASN A 170 10.37 16.23 11.41
N VAL A 171 9.79 15.87 12.55
CA VAL A 171 10.44 15.04 13.57
C VAL A 171 9.58 13.82 13.80
N ASN A 172 10.07 12.65 13.43
CA ASN A 172 9.36 11.37 13.57
C ASN A 172 7.97 11.37 12.90
N GLY A 173 7.85 12.03 11.75
CA GLY A 173 6.58 12.13 11.01
C GLY A 173 5.69 13.31 11.45
N VAL A 174 6.01 13.96 12.56
CA VAL A 174 5.25 15.12 13.06
C VAL A 174 5.72 16.40 12.36
N TRP A 175 4.81 17.04 11.66
CA TRP A 175 5.03 18.27 10.93
C TRP A 175 4.72 19.50 11.76
N LYS A 176 5.66 20.47 11.81
CA LYS A 176 5.51 21.71 12.61
C LYS A 176 6.01 22.93 11.85
N HIS A 177 5.34 24.06 12.09
CA HIS A 177 5.80 25.40 11.74
C HIS A 177 6.02 26.19 13.03
N GLY A 178 7.27 26.35 13.48
CA GLY A 178 7.57 26.89 14.81
C GLY A 178 6.96 26.04 15.93
N SER A 179 6.03 26.61 16.71
CA SER A 179 5.29 25.91 17.76
C SER A 179 3.98 25.28 17.26
N LEU A 180 3.53 25.62 16.04
CA LEU A 180 2.28 25.14 15.47
C LEU A 180 2.44 23.72 14.93
N ASN A 181 1.61 22.79 15.38
CA ASN A 181 1.52 21.45 14.84
C ASN A 181 0.62 21.46 13.60
N ILE A 182 1.14 20.99 12.44
CA ILE A 182 0.44 20.94 11.15
C ILE A 182 -0.15 19.56 10.91
N GLY A 183 0.51 18.50 11.38
CA GLY A 183 0.05 17.12 11.19
C GLY A 183 0.99 16.09 11.82
N LEU A 184 0.45 14.90 12.09
CA LEU A 184 1.18 13.77 12.66
C LEU A 184 1.67 12.79 11.57
N SER A 185 1.37 13.10 10.30
CA SER A 185 1.80 12.37 9.10
C SER A 185 1.82 13.30 7.89
N ASP A 186 2.44 12.85 6.79
CA ASP A 186 2.47 13.59 5.53
C ASP A 186 1.05 13.88 5.02
N ASP A 187 0.16 12.88 5.06
CA ASP A 187 -1.21 13.03 4.57
C ASP A 187 -2.03 14.00 5.43
N GLN A 188 -1.89 13.97 6.76
CA GLN A 188 -2.53 14.94 7.64
C GLN A 188 -2.02 16.36 7.40
N ALA A 189 -0.71 16.53 7.19
CA ALA A 189 -0.13 17.82 6.87
C ALA A 189 -0.67 18.36 5.54
N ILE A 190 -0.87 17.50 4.53
CA ILE A 190 -1.46 17.86 3.25
C ILE A 190 -2.90 18.31 3.41
N VAL A 191 -3.71 17.54 4.14
CA VAL A 191 -5.11 17.91 4.43
C VAL A 191 -5.17 19.27 5.14
N TRP A 192 -4.33 19.46 6.16
CA TRP A 192 -4.25 20.72 6.88
C TRP A 192 -3.87 21.90 5.99
N LEU A 193 -2.89 21.72 5.07
CA LEU A 193 -2.48 22.75 4.11
C LEU A 193 -3.61 23.10 3.13
N LYS A 194 -4.41 22.13 2.71
CA LYS A 194 -5.59 22.35 1.85
C LYS A 194 -6.68 23.14 2.55
N GLU A 195 -6.92 22.86 3.83
CA GLU A 195 -7.91 23.54 4.65
C GLU A 195 -7.46 24.96 5.04
N ASN A 196 -6.16 25.23 5.10
CA ASN A 196 -5.58 26.51 5.51
C ASN A 196 -4.86 27.20 4.34
N ALA A 197 -5.60 27.50 3.26
CA ALA A 197 -5.04 28.03 2.00
C ALA A 197 -4.22 29.31 2.18
N ASP A 198 -4.65 30.23 3.05
CA ASP A 198 -3.95 31.50 3.30
C ASP A 198 -2.59 31.24 3.96
N LEU A 199 -2.56 30.33 4.94
CA LEU A 199 -1.30 29.96 5.60
C LEU A 199 -0.37 29.21 4.62
N TYR A 200 -0.94 28.33 3.80
CA TYR A 200 -0.18 27.68 2.72
C TYR A 200 0.46 28.68 1.77
N ALA A 201 -0.29 29.69 1.31
CA ALA A 201 0.25 30.74 0.45
C ALA A 201 1.41 31.52 1.13
N MET A 202 1.27 31.86 2.40
CA MET A 202 2.31 32.50 3.19
C MET A 202 3.56 31.60 3.30
N LEU A 203 3.39 30.33 3.67
CA LEU A 203 4.49 29.38 3.79
C LEU A 203 5.17 29.14 2.43
N ARG A 204 4.42 29.08 1.34
CA ARG A 204 4.94 28.96 -0.02
C ARG A 204 5.81 30.17 -0.40
N HIS A 205 5.40 31.37 0.01
CA HIS A 205 6.19 32.58 -0.19
C HIS A 205 7.50 32.52 0.61
N GLN A 206 7.46 32.09 1.87
CA GLN A 206 8.66 31.90 2.71
C GLN A 206 9.64 30.89 2.12
N VAL A 207 9.14 29.77 1.58
CA VAL A 207 9.98 28.77 0.89
C VAL A 207 10.65 29.35 -0.35
N ARG A 208 10.00 30.26 -1.08
CA ARG A 208 10.57 30.92 -2.27
C ARG A 208 11.61 31.96 -1.90
N THR A 209 11.37 32.79 -0.89
CA THR A 209 12.19 33.94 -0.54
C THR A 209 13.32 33.60 0.45
N GLY A 210 13.19 32.48 1.15
CA GLY A 210 14.15 32.07 2.18
C GLY A 210 14.13 32.94 3.46
N THR A 211 13.18 33.88 3.57
CA THR A 211 13.05 34.75 4.73
C THR A 211 12.06 34.19 5.74
N PRO A 212 12.45 33.86 6.96
CA PRO A 212 11.50 33.51 8.01
C PRO A 212 10.69 34.76 8.37
N THR A 213 9.43 34.79 8.02
CA THR A 213 8.54 35.84 8.52
C THR A 213 8.36 35.61 10.02
N LYS A 214 8.79 36.59 10.84
CA LYS A 214 8.52 36.62 12.25
C LYS A 214 7.00 36.62 12.42
N VAL A 215 6.45 35.52 12.86
CA VAL A 215 5.02 35.47 13.22
C VAL A 215 4.88 36.30 14.47
N GLU A 216 4.37 37.52 14.34
CA GLU A 216 3.89 38.27 15.51
C GLU A 216 2.75 37.45 16.14
N LYS A 217 3.02 37.04 17.39
CA LYS A 217 1.99 36.48 18.26
C LYS A 217 0.86 37.50 18.39
N LYS A 218 -0.21 37.36 17.64
CA LYS A 218 -1.50 37.90 18.07
C LYS A 218 -1.94 37.01 19.23
N GLU A 219 -1.73 37.52 20.43
CA GLU A 219 -2.34 36.98 21.65
C GLU A 219 -3.86 37.05 21.46
N PRO A 220 -4.61 35.97 21.78
CA PRO A 220 -6.06 36.06 21.78
C PRO A 220 -6.46 37.10 22.84
N VAL A 221 -7.15 38.14 22.40
CA VAL A 221 -7.82 39.10 23.28
C VAL A 221 -8.89 38.30 24.03
N VAL A 222 -8.59 38.02 25.30
CA VAL A 222 -9.60 37.52 26.23
C VAL A 222 -10.42 38.72 26.63
N GLU A 223 -11.63 38.89 26.08
CA GLU A 223 -12.64 39.77 26.63
C GLU A 223 -13.03 39.25 28.03
N GLU A 224 -12.56 39.98 29.05
CA GLU A 224 -13.01 39.83 30.40
C GLU A 224 -14.50 40.28 30.48
N LEU A 225 -15.38 39.32 30.59
CA LEU A 225 -16.74 39.59 31.04
C LEU A 225 -16.74 39.53 32.58
N VAL A 226 -16.62 40.71 33.16
CA VAL A 226 -16.89 40.94 34.59
C VAL A 226 -18.37 40.74 34.84
N THR A 227 -18.73 39.79 35.65
CA THR A 227 -19.96 39.78 36.42
C THR A 227 -19.68 39.29 37.82
N GLU A 228 -19.69 40.27 38.72
CA GLU A 228 -19.78 40.07 40.17
C GLU A 228 -21.09 39.34 40.50
N THR A 229 -21.03 38.33 41.36
CA THR A 229 -22.01 38.17 42.44
C THR A 229 -21.43 37.32 43.55
N GLN A 230 -21.40 37.92 44.70
CA GLN A 230 -21.05 37.38 46.00
C GLN A 230 -21.97 36.25 46.43
N SER A 231 -21.48 35.29 47.15
CA SER A 231 -21.93 34.88 48.47
C SER A 231 -21.14 33.68 49.00
N GLU A 232 -20.77 33.83 50.25
CA GLU A 232 -19.92 33.00 51.11
C GLU A 232 -20.70 31.76 51.66
N PRO A 233 -20.11 31.01 52.65
CA PRO A 233 -19.67 29.64 52.52
C PRO A 233 -20.48 28.68 53.39
N GLN A 234 -20.42 27.37 53.11
CA GLN A 234 -20.75 26.39 54.13
C GLN A 234 -19.81 25.18 54.06
N THR A 235 -19.21 24.98 55.17
CA THR A 235 -18.45 23.81 55.67
C THR A 235 -19.32 22.56 55.80
N MET A 236 -18.72 21.42 55.61
CA MET A 236 -18.75 20.17 56.39
C MET A 236 -18.50 18.98 55.49
N SER A 237 -17.41 18.33 55.77
CA SER A 237 -17.18 17.18 56.67
C SER A 237 -17.21 15.83 56.00
N SER A 238 -16.02 15.27 55.98
CA SER A 238 -15.59 13.90 56.32
C SER A 238 -16.19 12.65 55.61
N SER A 239 -15.20 11.88 55.18
CA SER A 239 -15.08 10.40 55.30
C SER A 239 -15.87 9.54 54.35
N THR A 240 -15.20 8.76 53.51
CA THR A 240 -15.11 7.30 53.68
C THR A 240 -14.04 6.71 52.73
N ILE A 241 -13.10 6.04 53.36
CA ILE A 241 -12.12 5.13 52.77
C ILE A 241 -12.85 3.91 52.27
N ASN A 242 -12.57 3.45 51.06
CA ASN A 242 -12.64 2.05 50.76
C ASN A 242 -11.54 1.59 49.77
N LYS A 243 -10.72 0.82 50.34
CA LYS A 243 -9.66 -0.07 49.96
C LYS A 243 -10.26 -1.25 49.18
N LEU A 244 -9.72 -1.59 48.04
CA LEU A 244 -9.82 -2.93 47.43
C LEU A 244 -8.58 -3.10 46.56
N GLU A 245 -7.59 -3.70 47.08
CA GLU A 245 -7.08 -5.07 46.87
C GLU A 245 -6.57 -5.37 45.45
N GLN A 246 -5.26 -5.49 45.44
CA GLN A 246 -4.43 -6.02 44.35
C GLN A 246 -4.50 -7.56 44.39
N GLU A 247 -4.69 -8.20 43.26
CA GLU A 247 -4.31 -9.60 43.07
C GLU A 247 -3.28 -9.75 41.94
N PRO A 248 -2.35 -10.70 42.06
CA PRO A 248 -1.14 -10.77 41.27
C PRO A 248 -1.27 -11.67 40.05
N VAL A 249 -0.67 -11.22 38.95
CA VAL A 249 -0.52 -11.98 37.70
C VAL A 249 0.50 -13.08 37.86
N LYS A 250 0.06 -14.31 37.65
CA LYS A 250 0.87 -15.53 37.61
C LYS A 250 1.73 -15.58 36.31
N LYS A 251 3.03 -15.69 36.54
CA LYS A 251 4.03 -16.15 35.55
C LYS A 251 3.83 -17.66 35.30
N GLY A 252 3.68 -18.08 34.08
CA GLY A 252 3.76 -19.47 33.60
C GLY A 252 4.80 -19.55 32.48
N TRP A 253 5.74 -20.12 32.71
CA TRP A 253 6.76 -21.15 32.53
C TRP A 253 6.87 -21.64 31.08
N PHE A 254 8.06 -21.38 30.54
CA PHE A 254 8.64 -22.07 29.39
C PHE A 254 9.03 -23.51 29.78
N THR A 255 8.66 -24.48 28.98
CA THR A 255 9.37 -25.76 28.89
C THR A 255 9.88 -25.99 27.49
N LYS A 256 11.20 -26.02 27.39
CA LYS A 256 11.96 -26.65 26.30
C LYS A 256 11.74 -28.14 26.39
N ASN A 257 11.53 -28.81 25.26
CA ASN A 257 11.91 -30.21 25.08
C ASN A 257 12.56 -30.39 23.72
N LYS A 258 13.55 -31.21 23.77
CA LYS A 258 14.57 -31.71 22.89
C LYS A 258 14.10 -32.06 21.47
#